data_e17ee6f5c1a9838d17f8d21c2a45394e
#
_entry.id   e17ee6f5c1a9838d17f8d21c2a45394e
#
_cell.length_a   1.000
_cell.length_b   1.000
_cell.length_c   1.000
_cell.angle_alpha   90.00
_cell.angle_beta   90.00
_cell.angle_gamma   90.00
#
_symmetry.space_group_name_H-M   'P 1'
#
loop_
_entity.id
_entity.type
_entity.pdbx_description
1 polymer ?
#
loop_
_entity_poly.entity_id
_entity_poly.type
_entity_poly.pdbx_seq_one_letter_code
_entity_poly.pdbx_strand_id
1 'polypeptide(L)'
;FVSDTIPTITKKQFEEWSTLNFTELAFKILSLYIKSDLVSPDHLESIVQNSFASFQSQEKVEIVHLAGFDKTYIVELFHGPTLSFKDMAMGFLLNIMDYFLEKRKNKINIILATTGDTGPAAAWAAAGKNNINCWPLFPKGMITREQELQMTTINADNVFPVGVSNCPDGGDDLDLVLAEIFSDKNLREKLNLSSVNSINWCRVMVQSIHYIYSYLKITKSFDEKIV
;
A
#
# COMPACT_ATOMS: atom_id res chain seq x y z
N PHE A 1 -10.39 2.99 12.64
CA PHE A 1 -10.66 4.44 12.52
C PHE A 1 -10.66 4.81 11.05
N VAL A 2 -11.61 5.59 10.61
CA VAL A 2 -11.74 6.18 9.29
C VAL A 2 -11.80 7.70 9.45
N SER A 3 -11.57 8.44 8.35
CA SER A 3 -11.71 9.89 8.39
C SER A 3 -13.18 10.27 8.57
N ASP A 4 -13.47 11.20 9.47
CA ASP A 4 -14.83 11.72 9.69
C ASP A 4 -15.33 12.54 8.48
N THR A 5 -14.41 13.05 7.68
CA THR A 5 -14.70 13.85 6.49
C THR A 5 -13.89 13.38 5.30
N ILE A 6 -14.52 13.34 4.13
CA ILE A 6 -13.85 13.12 2.86
C ILE A 6 -13.64 14.51 2.23
N PRO A 7 -12.38 14.92 2.00
CA PRO A 7 -12.09 16.20 1.37
C PRO A 7 -12.71 16.28 -0.04
N THR A 8 -13.26 17.45 -0.37
CA THR A 8 -13.81 17.70 -1.69
C THR A 8 -12.77 18.43 -2.53
N ILE A 9 -12.54 17.93 -3.75
CA ILE A 9 -11.68 18.58 -4.73
C ILE A 9 -12.49 19.66 -5.45
N THR A 10 -12.00 20.90 -5.45
CA THR A 10 -12.61 22.02 -6.15
C THR A 10 -12.26 22.04 -7.63
N LYS A 11 -13.02 22.74 -8.47
CA LYS A 11 -12.70 22.93 -9.89
C LYS A 11 -11.31 23.52 -10.09
N LYS A 12 -10.91 24.49 -9.28
CA LYS A 12 -9.57 25.08 -9.33
C LYS A 12 -8.48 24.04 -9.06
N GLN A 13 -8.66 23.22 -8.03
CA GLN A 13 -7.73 22.12 -7.74
C GLN A 13 -7.68 21.09 -8.86
N PHE A 14 -8.82 20.78 -9.50
CA PHE A 14 -8.84 19.90 -10.67
C PHE A 14 -7.95 20.45 -11.79
N GLU A 15 -8.11 21.72 -12.15
CA GLU A 15 -7.32 22.38 -13.20
C GLU A 15 -5.81 22.40 -12.86
N GLU A 16 -5.46 22.74 -11.60
CA GLU A 16 -4.08 22.77 -11.15
C GLU A 16 -3.46 21.35 -11.07
N TRP A 17 -4.21 20.35 -10.59
CA TRP A 17 -3.69 19.02 -10.35
C TRP A 17 -3.66 18.12 -11.59
N SER A 18 -4.40 18.45 -12.63
CA SER A 18 -4.38 17.71 -13.90
C SER A 18 -3.00 17.67 -14.58
N THR A 19 -2.14 18.65 -14.28
CA THR A 19 -0.77 18.74 -14.81
C THR A 19 0.28 18.03 -13.97
N LEU A 20 -0.04 17.64 -12.73
CA LEU A 20 0.89 17.01 -11.79
C LEU A 20 1.22 15.57 -12.23
N ASN A 21 2.43 15.12 -11.93
CA ASN A 21 2.76 13.71 -11.98
C ASN A 21 2.13 12.95 -10.80
N PHE A 22 2.19 11.61 -10.82
CA PHE A 22 1.55 10.79 -9.80
C PHE A 22 2.05 11.08 -8.37
N THR A 23 3.35 11.25 -8.18
CA THR A 23 3.95 11.49 -6.87
C THR A 23 3.59 12.86 -6.30
N GLU A 24 3.59 13.89 -7.16
CA GLU A 24 3.14 15.23 -6.79
C GLU A 24 1.66 15.25 -6.40
N LEU A 25 0.82 14.58 -7.18
CA LEU A 25 -0.61 14.44 -6.87
C LEU A 25 -0.82 13.68 -5.55
N ALA A 26 -0.07 12.60 -5.33
CA ALA A 26 -0.13 11.84 -4.08
C ALA A 26 0.18 12.72 -2.87
N PHE A 27 1.20 13.54 -2.94
CA PHE A 27 1.51 14.52 -1.89
C PHE A 27 0.35 15.50 -1.64
N LYS A 28 -0.24 16.06 -2.71
CA LYS A 28 -1.38 17.00 -2.58
C LYS A 28 -2.59 16.34 -1.91
N ILE A 29 -2.95 15.13 -2.34
CA ILE A 29 -4.10 14.40 -1.78
C ILE A 29 -3.84 14.01 -0.32
N LEU A 30 -2.66 13.46 -0.02
CA LEU A 30 -2.31 13.05 1.33
C LEU A 30 -2.24 14.22 2.31
N SER A 31 -1.83 15.40 1.85
CA SER A 31 -1.83 16.64 2.63
C SER A 31 -3.24 17.09 3.05
N LEU A 32 -4.30 16.62 2.40
CA LEU A 32 -5.68 16.89 2.84
C LEU A 32 -6.07 16.06 4.07
N TYR A 33 -5.43 14.91 4.28
CA TYR A 33 -5.73 13.97 5.36
C TYR A 33 -4.74 14.06 6.51
N ILE A 34 -3.47 14.37 6.21
CA ILE A 34 -2.37 14.37 7.18
C ILE A 34 -2.03 15.82 7.51
N LYS A 35 -2.38 16.23 8.73
CA LYS A 35 -2.15 17.59 9.19
C LYS A 35 -0.67 17.88 9.41
N SER A 36 -0.25 19.11 9.14
CA SER A 36 1.16 19.56 9.24
C SER A 36 1.73 19.56 10.66
N ASP A 37 0.88 19.56 11.68
CA ASP A 37 1.29 19.39 13.08
C ASP A 37 1.66 17.94 13.44
N LEU A 38 1.14 16.97 12.70
CA LEU A 38 1.48 15.56 12.87
C LEU A 38 2.74 15.17 12.06
N VAL A 39 2.77 15.57 10.79
CA VAL A 39 3.90 15.33 9.87
C VAL A 39 4.14 16.62 9.10
N SER A 40 5.33 17.21 9.22
CA SER A 40 5.64 18.43 8.45
C SER A 40 5.55 18.18 6.95
N PRO A 41 5.25 19.20 6.13
CA PRO A 41 5.17 19.06 4.69
C PRO A 41 6.42 18.41 4.07
N ASP A 42 7.62 18.83 4.49
CA ASP A 42 8.89 18.29 3.97
C ASP A 42 9.05 16.80 4.29
N HIS A 43 8.67 16.37 5.50
CA HIS A 43 8.70 14.94 5.85
C HIS A 43 7.64 14.15 5.10
N LEU A 44 6.43 14.69 4.93
CA LEU A 44 5.38 14.03 4.15
C LEU A 44 5.80 13.86 2.69
N GLU A 45 6.38 14.91 2.09
CA GLU A 45 6.88 14.85 0.72
C GLU A 45 7.98 13.79 0.58
N SER A 46 8.94 13.76 1.50
CA SER A 46 10.00 12.74 1.52
C SER A 46 9.42 11.31 1.66
N ILE A 47 8.44 11.11 2.54
CA ILE A 47 7.76 9.83 2.70
C ILE A 47 7.08 9.40 1.39
N VAL A 48 6.37 10.31 0.73
CA VAL A 48 5.69 10.05 -0.54
C VAL A 48 6.71 9.69 -1.63
N GLN A 49 7.76 10.49 -1.79
CA GLN A 49 8.81 10.23 -2.78
C GLN A 49 9.47 8.87 -2.56
N ASN A 50 9.84 8.54 -1.33
CA ASN A 50 10.45 7.25 -1.00
C ASN A 50 9.49 6.06 -1.23
N SER A 51 8.18 6.28 -1.08
CA SER A 51 7.18 5.23 -1.28
C SER A 51 7.04 4.77 -2.73
N PHE A 52 7.35 5.65 -3.68
CA PHE A 52 7.25 5.37 -5.11
C PHE A 52 8.62 5.32 -5.81
N ALA A 53 9.73 5.46 -5.07
CA ALA A 53 11.08 5.51 -5.66
C ALA A 53 11.46 4.23 -6.39
N SER A 54 11.00 3.06 -5.92
CA SER A 54 11.30 1.74 -6.49
C SER A 54 10.41 1.34 -7.68
N PHE A 55 9.43 2.18 -8.05
CA PHE A 55 8.59 1.90 -9.21
C PHE A 55 9.38 2.02 -10.50
N GLN A 56 9.20 1.06 -11.40
CA GLN A 56 9.96 0.94 -12.64
C GLN A 56 9.60 2.02 -13.66
N SER A 57 8.30 2.36 -13.76
CA SER A 57 7.85 3.44 -14.63
C SER A 57 8.07 4.82 -13.98
N GLN A 58 8.48 5.80 -14.79
CA GLN A 58 8.59 7.19 -14.38
C GLN A 58 7.23 7.76 -13.96
N GLU A 59 6.18 7.41 -14.69
CA GLU A 59 4.79 7.87 -14.42
C GLU A 59 4.15 7.18 -13.21
N LYS A 60 4.71 6.06 -12.73
CA LYS A 60 4.20 5.20 -11.65
C LYS A 60 2.87 4.52 -11.97
N VAL A 61 1.95 5.22 -12.63
CA VAL A 61 0.67 4.75 -13.16
C VAL A 61 0.60 5.15 -14.61
N GLU A 62 0.67 4.20 -15.51
CA GLU A 62 0.51 4.43 -16.93
C GLU A 62 -0.95 4.28 -17.35
N ILE A 63 -1.40 5.14 -18.27
CA ILE A 63 -2.76 5.12 -18.80
C ILE A 63 -2.65 4.92 -20.30
N VAL A 64 -3.06 3.76 -20.75
CA VAL A 64 -2.95 3.32 -22.14
C VAL A 64 -4.32 3.34 -22.80
N HIS A 65 -4.47 4.07 -23.91
CA HIS A 65 -5.69 4.01 -24.73
C HIS A 65 -5.76 2.66 -25.44
N LEU A 66 -6.87 1.95 -25.27
CA LEU A 66 -7.05 0.64 -25.89
C LEU A 66 -7.34 0.79 -27.38
N ALA A 67 -6.42 0.32 -28.21
CA ALA A 67 -6.55 0.40 -29.67
C ALA A 67 -7.82 -0.35 -30.16
N GLY A 68 -8.58 0.29 -31.03
CA GLY A 68 -9.82 -0.26 -31.59
C GLY A 68 -11.07 -0.02 -30.73
N PHE A 69 -10.94 0.60 -29.57
CA PHE A 69 -12.06 0.94 -28.69
C PHE A 69 -12.07 2.44 -28.41
N ASP A 70 -13.16 3.11 -28.79
CA ASP A 70 -13.31 4.54 -28.52
C ASP A 70 -13.47 4.78 -27.00
N LYS A 71 -12.74 5.75 -26.47
CA LYS A 71 -12.78 6.18 -25.05
C LYS A 71 -12.55 5.06 -24.01
N THR A 72 -11.84 4.00 -24.37
CA THR A 72 -11.49 2.92 -23.45
C THR A 72 -10.02 3.02 -23.10
N TYR A 73 -9.72 3.02 -21.78
CA TYR A 73 -8.38 3.15 -21.24
C TYR A 73 -8.07 2.02 -20.29
N ILE A 74 -6.82 1.58 -20.30
CA ILE A 74 -6.26 0.66 -19.32
C ILE A 74 -5.36 1.47 -18.38
N VAL A 75 -5.63 1.35 -17.09
CA VAL A 75 -4.79 1.94 -16.03
C VAL A 75 -3.88 0.85 -15.49
N GLU A 76 -2.58 0.97 -15.76
CA GLU A 76 -1.59 -0.04 -15.39
C GLU A 76 -1.09 0.21 -13.96
N LEU A 77 -1.33 -0.74 -13.06
CA LEU A 77 -0.99 -0.65 -11.63
C LEU A 77 0.11 -1.63 -11.21
N PHE A 78 0.83 -2.22 -12.18
CA PHE A 78 1.84 -3.26 -11.95
C PHE A 78 3.28 -2.77 -12.08
N HIS A 79 3.52 -1.48 -12.06
CA HIS A 79 4.87 -0.90 -12.18
C HIS A 79 5.65 -0.83 -10.86
N GLY A 80 5.08 -1.30 -9.77
CA GLY A 80 5.73 -1.38 -8.47
C GLY A 80 6.71 -2.56 -8.35
N PRO A 81 7.46 -2.65 -7.23
CA PRO A 81 8.53 -3.63 -7.04
C PRO A 81 8.06 -5.08 -7.02
N THR A 82 6.80 -5.36 -6.65
CA THR A 82 6.24 -6.72 -6.65
C THR A 82 5.23 -6.95 -7.78
N LEU A 83 5.13 -6.01 -8.73
CA LEU A 83 4.27 -6.08 -9.91
C LEU A 83 2.77 -6.21 -9.56
N SER A 84 2.37 -5.74 -8.40
CA SER A 84 1.00 -5.80 -7.90
C SER A 84 0.51 -4.41 -7.51
N PHE A 85 -0.80 -4.13 -7.70
CA PHE A 85 -1.38 -2.86 -7.28
C PHE A 85 -1.30 -2.62 -5.76
N LYS A 86 -0.99 -3.65 -4.95
CA LYS A 86 -0.75 -3.51 -3.52
C LYS A 86 0.45 -2.61 -3.23
N ASP A 87 1.42 -2.56 -4.13
CA ASP A 87 2.58 -1.68 -4.04
C ASP A 87 2.18 -0.20 -3.97
N MET A 88 1.07 0.18 -4.62
CA MET A 88 0.55 1.55 -4.63
C MET A 88 0.31 2.13 -3.23
N ALA A 89 -0.01 1.28 -2.26
CA ALA A 89 -0.30 1.73 -0.89
C ALA A 89 0.70 1.22 0.14
N MET A 90 1.29 0.06 -0.07
CA MET A 90 2.08 -0.61 0.97
C MET A 90 3.35 0.16 1.29
N GLY A 91 4.03 0.70 0.28
CA GLY A 91 5.21 1.55 0.47
C GLY A 91 4.91 2.75 1.38
N PHE A 92 3.83 3.49 1.09
CA PHE A 92 3.45 4.64 1.90
C PHE A 92 3.03 4.24 3.32
N LEU A 93 2.19 3.20 3.46
CA LEU A 93 1.74 2.73 4.76
C LEU A 93 2.93 2.40 5.68
N LEU A 94 3.90 1.62 5.20
CA LEU A 94 5.02 1.22 6.05
C LEU A 94 6.03 2.35 6.27
N ASN A 95 6.18 3.28 5.33
CA ASN A 95 7.02 4.46 5.52
C ASN A 95 6.44 5.41 6.58
N ILE A 96 5.13 5.68 6.54
CA ILE A 96 4.50 6.55 7.54
C ILE A 96 4.44 5.88 8.92
N MET A 97 4.24 4.56 8.98
CA MET A 97 4.30 3.80 10.24
C MET A 97 5.71 3.87 10.84
N ASP A 98 6.74 3.61 10.06
CA ASP A 98 8.14 3.66 10.53
C ASP A 98 8.52 5.05 11.06
N TYR A 99 8.10 6.12 10.37
CA TYR A 99 8.26 7.50 10.84
C TYR A 99 7.66 7.73 12.24
N PHE A 100 6.44 7.25 12.49
CA PHE A 100 5.84 7.39 13.82
C PHE A 100 6.45 6.47 14.87
N LEU A 101 6.89 5.28 14.48
CA LEU A 101 7.57 4.34 15.37
C LEU A 101 8.92 4.91 15.82
N GLU A 102 9.68 5.51 14.92
CA GLU A 102 10.93 6.18 15.23
C GLU A 102 10.72 7.33 16.23
N LYS A 103 9.75 8.20 15.99
CA LYS A 103 9.38 9.28 16.91
C LYS A 103 9.01 8.77 18.32
N ARG A 104 8.35 7.62 18.40
CA ARG A 104 7.91 6.99 19.66
C ARG A 104 8.96 6.08 20.28
N LYS A 105 10.10 5.87 19.62
CA LYS A 105 11.12 4.89 19.97
C LYS A 105 10.54 3.50 20.22
N ASN A 106 9.65 3.08 19.35
CA ASN A 106 8.92 1.83 19.46
C ASN A 106 9.15 0.95 18.23
N LYS A 107 8.93 -0.37 18.38
CA LYS A 107 9.01 -1.35 17.30
C LYS A 107 7.73 -2.16 17.24
N ILE A 108 7.36 -2.62 16.05
CA ILE A 108 6.19 -3.49 15.84
C ILE A 108 6.56 -4.75 15.08
N ASN A 109 5.76 -5.78 15.29
CA ASN A 109 5.74 -6.98 14.47
C ASN A 109 4.46 -6.98 13.64
N ILE A 110 4.59 -6.89 12.33
CA ILE A 110 3.49 -7.04 11.39
C ILE A 110 3.37 -8.52 11.06
N ILE A 111 2.19 -9.08 11.33
CA ILE A 111 1.83 -10.44 10.91
C ILE A 111 0.62 -10.36 9.99
N LEU A 112 0.66 -11.07 8.88
CA LEU A 112 -0.41 -11.06 7.88
C LEU A 112 -0.52 -12.41 7.18
N ALA A 113 -1.74 -12.83 6.86
CA ALA A 113 -1.99 -13.92 5.93
C ALA A 113 -1.97 -13.41 4.50
N THR A 114 -1.50 -14.22 3.58
CA THR A 114 -1.49 -13.89 2.16
C THR A 114 -1.70 -15.12 1.28
N THR A 115 -2.55 -14.97 0.28
CA THR A 115 -2.74 -15.95 -0.81
C THR A 115 -2.07 -15.49 -2.11
N GLY A 116 -1.12 -14.54 -2.00
CA GLY A 116 -0.35 -14.08 -3.15
C GLY A 116 0.26 -12.70 -2.93
N ASP A 117 -0.36 -11.65 -3.45
CA ASP A 117 0.29 -10.37 -3.68
C ASP A 117 0.51 -9.48 -2.44
N THR A 118 -0.32 -9.60 -1.40
CA THR A 118 -0.19 -8.73 -0.21
C THR A 118 1.07 -9.03 0.58
N GLY A 119 1.45 -10.32 0.69
CA GLY A 119 2.66 -10.74 1.38
C GLY A 119 3.92 -10.16 0.75
N PRO A 120 4.16 -10.37 -0.55
CA PRO A 120 5.28 -9.77 -1.27
C PRO A 120 5.36 -8.25 -1.11
N ALA A 121 4.25 -7.53 -1.31
CA ALA A 121 4.22 -6.08 -1.19
C ALA A 121 4.54 -5.60 0.24
N ALA A 122 4.03 -6.29 1.28
CA ALA A 122 4.33 -5.98 2.67
C ALA A 122 5.81 -6.29 3.02
N ALA A 123 6.29 -7.44 2.59
CA ALA A 123 7.66 -7.88 2.82
C ALA A 123 8.66 -6.93 2.17
N TRP A 124 8.44 -6.57 0.90
CA TRP A 124 9.25 -5.58 0.19
C TRP A 124 9.26 -4.22 0.90
N ALA A 125 8.07 -3.70 1.21
CA ALA A 125 7.95 -2.40 1.86
C ALA A 125 8.52 -2.35 3.28
N ALA A 126 8.56 -3.49 3.99
CA ALA A 126 9.16 -3.62 5.32
C ALA A 126 10.68 -3.78 5.28
N ALA A 127 11.23 -4.33 4.20
CA ALA A 127 12.63 -4.68 4.09
C ALA A 127 13.56 -3.52 4.47
N GLY A 128 14.49 -3.79 5.40
CA GLY A 128 15.48 -2.83 5.90
C GLY A 128 14.97 -1.75 6.85
N LYS A 129 13.68 -1.77 7.25
CA LYS A 129 13.16 -0.83 8.27
C LYS A 129 13.55 -1.29 9.68
N ASN A 130 14.10 -0.38 10.47
CA ASN A 130 14.62 -0.70 11.80
C ASN A 130 13.53 -0.93 12.85
N ASN A 131 12.33 -0.39 12.63
CA ASN A 131 11.25 -0.39 13.62
C ASN A 131 10.10 -1.34 13.27
N ILE A 132 10.21 -2.07 12.16
CA ILE A 132 9.17 -2.97 11.66
C ILE A 132 9.77 -4.34 11.36
N ASN A 133 9.28 -5.38 12.00
CA ASN A 133 9.46 -6.76 11.56
C ASN A 133 8.22 -7.21 10.79
N CYS A 134 8.40 -7.97 9.72
CA CYS A 134 7.31 -8.44 8.85
C CYS A 134 7.28 -9.97 8.77
N TRP A 135 6.13 -10.55 9.07
CA TRP A 135 5.89 -12.00 9.13
C TRP A 135 4.74 -12.35 8.17
N PRO A 136 4.98 -12.44 6.85
CA PRO A 136 3.96 -12.91 5.93
C PRO A 136 3.79 -14.43 6.04
N LEU A 137 2.57 -14.87 6.35
CA LEU A 137 2.17 -16.27 6.39
C LEU A 137 1.48 -16.62 5.09
N PHE A 138 1.91 -17.69 4.43
CA PHE A 138 1.31 -18.15 3.20
C PHE A 138 1.05 -19.68 3.21
N PRO A 139 -0.05 -20.16 2.56
CA PRO A 139 -0.32 -21.57 2.49
C PRO A 139 0.65 -22.22 1.51
N LYS A 140 1.51 -23.11 2.02
CA LYS A 140 2.57 -23.75 1.24
C LYS A 140 1.99 -24.61 0.12
N GLY A 141 2.42 -24.33 -1.10
CA GLY A 141 1.98 -25.03 -2.30
C GLY A 141 0.63 -24.55 -2.88
N MET A 142 0.02 -23.48 -2.30
CA MET A 142 -1.25 -22.91 -2.76
C MET A 142 -1.13 -21.48 -3.30
N ILE A 143 0.08 -20.94 -3.31
CA ILE A 143 0.42 -19.71 -4.05
C ILE A 143 1.36 -20.06 -5.21
N THR A 144 1.54 -19.17 -6.17
CA THR A 144 2.47 -19.42 -7.26
C THR A 144 3.91 -19.39 -6.75
N ARG A 145 4.80 -20.07 -7.48
CA ARG A 145 6.23 -20.07 -7.15
C ARG A 145 6.82 -18.66 -7.17
N GLU A 146 6.38 -17.82 -8.10
CA GLU A 146 6.82 -16.44 -8.24
C GLU A 146 6.44 -15.62 -7.00
N GLN A 147 5.20 -15.76 -6.52
CA GLN A 147 4.72 -15.08 -5.30
C GLN A 147 5.49 -15.55 -4.05
N GLU A 148 5.77 -16.85 -3.94
CA GLU A 148 6.61 -17.38 -2.86
C GLU A 148 8.04 -16.80 -2.94
N LEU A 149 8.64 -16.82 -4.13
CA LEU A 149 9.99 -16.28 -4.32
C LEU A 149 10.08 -14.79 -4.06
N GLN A 150 9.07 -14.00 -4.41
CA GLN A 150 9.03 -12.58 -4.09
C GLN A 150 9.09 -12.27 -2.59
N MET A 151 8.71 -13.22 -1.72
CA MET A 151 8.88 -13.09 -0.26
C MET A 151 10.18 -13.73 0.24
N THR A 152 10.45 -14.96 -0.20
CA THR A 152 11.50 -15.80 0.38
C THR A 152 12.90 -15.44 -0.10
N THR A 153 13.04 -14.67 -1.18
CA THR A 153 14.34 -14.18 -1.68
C THR A 153 14.70 -12.77 -1.20
N ILE A 154 13.84 -12.13 -0.39
CA ILE A 154 14.17 -10.85 0.20
C ILE A 154 15.31 -11.03 1.19
N ASN A 155 16.44 -10.39 0.92
CA ASN A 155 17.61 -10.40 1.82
C ASN A 155 17.52 -9.22 2.80
N ALA A 156 16.73 -9.40 3.88
CA ALA A 156 16.57 -8.39 4.93
C ALA A 156 16.34 -9.09 6.28
N ASP A 157 17.05 -8.64 7.32
CA ASP A 157 17.05 -9.27 8.65
C ASP A 157 15.73 -9.09 9.43
N ASN A 158 14.80 -8.30 8.90
CA ASN A 158 13.52 -7.97 9.51
C ASN A 158 12.31 -8.54 8.76
N VAL A 159 12.54 -9.42 7.79
CA VAL A 159 11.48 -10.07 6.99
C VAL A 159 11.55 -11.58 7.16
N PHE A 160 10.46 -12.18 7.64
CA PHE A 160 10.39 -13.58 8.04
C PHE A 160 9.20 -14.28 7.39
N PRO A 161 9.29 -14.66 6.10
CA PRO A 161 8.19 -15.38 5.44
C PRO A 161 8.02 -16.78 6.00
N VAL A 162 6.76 -17.15 6.28
CA VAL A 162 6.40 -18.43 6.90
C VAL A 162 5.45 -19.21 6.01
N GLY A 163 5.93 -20.32 5.44
CA GLY A 163 5.09 -21.26 4.72
C GLY A 163 4.37 -22.21 5.67
N VAL A 164 3.04 -22.19 5.70
CA VAL A 164 2.20 -23.01 6.56
C VAL A 164 1.66 -24.20 5.76
N SER A 165 1.85 -25.42 6.29
CA SER A 165 1.36 -26.66 5.70
C SER A 165 0.00 -27.05 6.29
N ASN A 166 -0.74 -27.93 5.58
CA ASN A 166 -2.06 -28.40 6.00
C ASN A 166 -3.11 -27.28 6.09
N CYS A 167 -3.17 -26.45 5.09
CA CYS A 167 -4.19 -25.42 4.92
C CYS A 167 -5.13 -25.82 3.77
N PRO A 168 -6.08 -26.76 3.96
CA PRO A 168 -6.95 -27.24 2.88
C PRO A 168 -7.80 -26.12 2.27
N ASP A 169 -8.21 -25.12 3.07
CA ASP A 169 -8.99 -23.96 2.66
C ASP A 169 -8.10 -22.73 2.38
N GLY A 170 -6.77 -22.92 2.31
CA GLY A 170 -5.82 -21.91 1.88
C GLY A 170 -5.74 -20.70 2.80
N GLY A 171 -6.19 -19.55 2.28
CA GLY A 171 -6.15 -18.27 3.02
C GLY A 171 -7.09 -18.25 4.21
N ASP A 172 -8.24 -18.91 4.12
CA ASP A 172 -9.25 -18.90 5.19
C ASP A 172 -8.71 -19.58 6.45
N ASP A 173 -7.95 -20.66 6.31
CA ASP A 173 -7.28 -21.30 7.45
C ASP A 173 -6.27 -20.36 8.13
N LEU A 174 -5.52 -19.59 7.34
CA LEU A 174 -4.57 -18.62 7.89
C LEU A 174 -5.27 -17.43 8.55
N ASP A 175 -6.39 -16.99 8.03
CA ASP A 175 -7.19 -15.93 8.64
C ASP A 175 -7.77 -16.36 9.99
N LEU A 176 -8.16 -17.63 10.15
CA LEU A 176 -8.56 -18.18 11.45
C LEU A 176 -7.41 -18.17 12.45
N VAL A 177 -6.22 -18.58 12.04
CA VAL A 177 -5.01 -18.52 12.90
C VAL A 177 -4.70 -17.08 13.30
N LEU A 178 -4.77 -16.14 12.38
CA LEU A 178 -4.54 -14.73 12.69
C LEU A 178 -5.62 -14.17 13.64
N ALA A 179 -6.88 -14.54 13.43
CA ALA A 179 -7.97 -14.12 14.30
C ALA A 179 -7.74 -14.60 15.74
N GLU A 180 -7.27 -15.83 15.95
CA GLU A 180 -6.92 -16.35 17.26
C GLU A 180 -5.73 -15.58 17.88
N ILE A 181 -4.65 -15.38 17.14
CA ILE A 181 -3.48 -14.60 17.57
C ILE A 181 -3.89 -13.18 17.99
N PHE A 182 -4.71 -12.48 17.19
CA PHE A 182 -5.13 -11.12 17.48
C PHE A 182 -6.22 -11.03 18.57
N SER A 183 -6.92 -12.12 18.88
CA SER A 183 -7.86 -12.19 20.02
C SER A 183 -7.15 -12.25 21.36
N ASP A 184 -5.95 -12.82 21.44
CA ASP A 184 -5.12 -12.83 22.64
C ASP A 184 -4.49 -11.46 22.89
N LYS A 185 -5.12 -10.69 23.79
CA LYS A 185 -4.66 -9.36 24.17
C LYS A 185 -3.24 -9.36 24.74
N ASN A 186 -2.91 -10.35 25.57
CA ASN A 186 -1.60 -10.44 26.23
C ASN A 186 -0.50 -10.70 25.21
N LEU A 187 -0.74 -11.62 24.27
CA LEU A 187 0.20 -11.93 23.19
C LEU A 187 0.39 -10.71 22.28
N ARG A 188 -0.70 -10.07 21.89
CA ARG A 188 -0.68 -8.88 21.04
C ARG A 188 0.11 -7.73 21.65
N GLU A 189 -0.10 -7.45 22.94
CA GLU A 189 0.63 -6.40 23.66
C GLU A 189 2.10 -6.77 23.89
N LYS A 190 2.38 -8.01 24.34
CA LYS A 190 3.75 -8.49 24.60
C LYS A 190 4.63 -8.46 23.37
N LEU A 191 4.08 -8.83 22.21
CA LEU A 191 4.82 -8.88 20.93
C LEU A 191 4.63 -7.61 20.09
N ASN A 192 3.85 -6.65 20.57
CA ASN A 192 3.51 -5.43 19.84
C ASN A 192 3.04 -5.72 18.41
N LEU A 193 2.02 -6.60 18.30
CA LEU A 193 1.52 -7.09 17.02
C LEU A 193 0.66 -6.05 16.30
N SER A 194 0.84 -5.97 15.00
CA SER A 194 0.04 -5.16 14.09
C SER A 194 -0.23 -5.94 12.79
N SER A 195 -1.17 -5.45 11.99
CA SER A 195 -1.45 -6.01 10.67
C SER A 195 -1.66 -4.92 9.64
N VAL A 196 -1.41 -5.28 8.38
CA VAL A 196 -1.57 -4.39 7.22
C VAL A 196 -2.67 -4.92 6.27
N ASN A 197 -3.77 -5.37 6.86
CA ASN A 197 -4.91 -5.94 6.14
C ASN A 197 -5.48 -4.96 5.09
N SER A 198 -6.20 -5.51 4.10
CA SER A 198 -6.84 -4.76 3.00
C SER A 198 -7.85 -3.70 3.46
N ILE A 199 -8.49 -3.90 4.61
CA ILE A 199 -9.42 -2.94 5.22
C ILE A 199 -8.73 -1.79 5.97
N ASN A 200 -7.40 -1.77 6.04
CA ASN A 200 -6.68 -0.67 6.67
C ASN A 200 -6.98 0.64 5.92
N TRP A 201 -7.53 1.63 6.65
CA TRP A 201 -7.94 2.91 6.07
C TRP A 201 -6.82 3.61 5.28
N CYS A 202 -5.59 3.58 5.77
CA CYS A 202 -4.46 4.17 5.06
C CYS A 202 -4.26 3.51 3.69
N ARG A 203 -4.40 2.18 3.58
CA ARG A 203 -4.33 1.51 2.29
C ARG A 203 -5.43 1.96 1.35
N VAL A 204 -6.67 2.02 1.83
CA VAL A 204 -7.82 2.48 1.03
C VAL A 204 -7.61 3.91 0.55
N MET A 205 -7.19 4.80 1.45
CA MET A 205 -6.92 6.20 1.14
C MET A 205 -5.83 6.36 0.06
N VAL A 206 -4.71 5.68 0.21
CA VAL A 206 -3.60 5.77 -0.77
C VAL A 206 -3.98 5.12 -2.09
N GLN A 207 -4.70 4.01 -2.08
CA GLN A 207 -5.19 3.37 -3.30
C GLN A 207 -6.22 4.23 -4.04
N SER A 208 -6.94 5.12 -3.37
CA SER A 208 -7.85 6.04 -4.06
C SER A 208 -7.13 7.04 -4.98
N ILE A 209 -5.83 7.28 -4.75
CA ILE A 209 -5.05 8.27 -5.51
C ILE A 209 -4.96 7.90 -6.99
N HIS A 210 -4.78 6.62 -7.33
CA HIS A 210 -4.69 6.23 -8.74
C HIS A 210 -6.01 6.40 -9.49
N TYR A 211 -7.16 6.29 -8.81
CA TYR A 211 -8.47 6.63 -9.43
C TYR A 211 -8.56 8.13 -9.70
N ILE A 212 -8.17 8.97 -8.74
CA ILE A 212 -8.16 10.42 -8.91
C ILE A 212 -7.19 10.83 -10.01
N TYR A 213 -5.99 10.25 -10.03
CA TYR A 213 -4.98 10.47 -11.07
C TYR A 213 -5.53 10.13 -12.46
N SER A 214 -6.10 8.95 -12.60
CA SER A 214 -6.68 8.49 -13.87
C SER A 214 -7.81 9.41 -14.34
N TYR A 215 -8.70 9.81 -13.43
CA TYR A 215 -9.76 10.76 -13.73
C TYR A 215 -9.18 12.09 -14.25
N LEU A 216 -8.20 12.68 -13.56
CA LEU A 216 -7.56 13.93 -13.94
C LEU A 216 -6.84 13.86 -15.30
N LYS A 217 -6.31 12.69 -15.66
CA LYS A 217 -5.56 12.50 -16.92
C LYS A 217 -6.47 12.21 -18.13
N ILE A 218 -7.61 11.55 -17.89
CA ILE A 218 -8.51 11.11 -18.97
C ILE A 218 -9.55 12.18 -19.29
N THR A 219 -10.07 12.88 -18.26
CA THR A 219 -11.15 13.85 -18.43
C THR A 219 -10.63 15.22 -18.89
N LYS A 220 -11.46 15.92 -19.64
CA LYS A 220 -11.18 17.28 -20.13
C LYS A 220 -11.85 18.37 -19.29
N SER A 221 -12.81 18.00 -18.45
CA SER A 221 -13.54 18.92 -17.60
C SER A 221 -13.89 18.29 -16.25
N PHE A 222 -14.07 19.15 -15.23
CA PHE A 222 -14.37 18.74 -13.85
C PHE A 222 -15.66 17.92 -13.70
N ASP A 223 -16.67 18.17 -14.55
CA ASP A 223 -17.98 17.51 -14.49
C ASP A 223 -18.12 16.34 -15.47
N GLU A 224 -17.05 15.96 -16.17
CA GLU A 224 -17.09 14.86 -17.11
C GLU A 224 -17.30 13.54 -16.40
N LYS A 225 -18.30 12.77 -16.87
CA LYS A 225 -18.59 11.45 -16.32
C LYS A 225 -17.77 10.39 -17.04
N ILE A 226 -17.09 9.55 -16.27
CA ILE A 226 -16.44 8.31 -16.72
C ILE A 226 -17.30 7.14 -16.24
N VAL A 227 -17.46 6.14 -17.09
CA VAL A 227 -18.14 4.88 -16.77
C VAL A 227 -17.14 3.75 -16.84
#